data_1d69e21c0bdc6e52c33e67e22fcce165
#
_entry.id   1d69e21c0bdc6e52c33e67e22fcce165
#
_cell.length_a   1.000
_cell.length_b   1.000
_cell.length_c   1.000
_cell.angle_alpha   90.00
_cell.angle_beta   90.00
_cell.angle_gamma   90.00
#
_symmetry.space_group_name_H-M   'P 1'
#
loop_
_entity.id
_entity.type
_entity.pdbx_description
1 polymer ?
#
loop_
_entity_poly.entity_id
_entity_poly.type
_entity_poly.pdbx_seq_one_letter_code
_entity_poly.pdbx_strand_id
1 'polypeptide(L)'
;MLGWLKSLFASTPSISVSIPVEDAMPNRDELAKRNAITDELDAAGFGKFIGAGGGFDQMDFQYDVADPDAAQKQLAKVMAKHLPGTEYKVSIE
;
A
#
# COMPACT_ATOMS: atom_id res chain seq x y z
N MET A 1 30.09 9.41 10.55
CA MET A 1 29.95 7.97 10.46
C MET A 1 28.57 7.49 10.83
N LEU A 2 28.10 7.82 12.03
CA LEU A 2 26.75 7.44 12.41
C LEU A 2 25.67 8.05 11.52
N GLY A 3 25.96 9.19 10.92
CA GLY A 3 25.03 9.84 10.00
C GLY A 3 24.71 9.01 8.75
N TRP A 4 25.69 8.29 8.21
CA TRP A 4 25.43 7.46 7.04
C TRP A 4 24.64 6.20 7.40
N LEU A 5 24.85 5.63 8.59
CA LEU A 5 24.02 4.52 9.07
C LEU A 5 22.58 4.95 9.23
N LYS A 6 22.38 6.12 9.80
CA LYS A 6 21.03 6.67 9.96
C LYS A 6 20.38 6.87 8.60
N SER A 7 21.15 7.36 7.64
CA SER A 7 20.66 7.55 6.28
C SER A 7 20.28 6.24 5.63
N LEU A 8 21.05 5.17 5.85
CA LEU A 8 20.72 3.84 5.34
C LEU A 8 19.40 3.33 5.89
N PHE A 9 19.17 3.46 7.19
CA PHE A 9 17.94 2.96 7.81
C PHE A 9 16.74 3.85 7.56
N ALA A 10 16.96 5.15 7.40
CA ALA A 10 15.90 6.11 7.19
C ALA A 10 15.64 6.40 5.71
N SER A 11 16.45 5.84 4.81
CA SER A 11 16.39 6.20 3.39
C SER A 11 15.37 5.43 2.58
N THR A 12 14.80 4.36 3.13
CA THR A 12 13.79 3.59 2.40
C THR A 12 12.41 4.15 2.72
N PRO A 13 11.80 4.86 1.78
CA PRO A 13 10.46 5.39 2.03
C PRO A 13 9.42 4.27 2.07
N SER A 14 8.38 4.52 2.84
CA SER A 14 7.23 3.64 2.93
C SER A 14 6.03 4.28 2.28
N ILE A 15 5.21 3.47 1.62
CA ILE A 15 3.94 3.90 1.10
C ILE A 15 2.84 3.11 1.82
N SER A 16 1.90 3.84 2.41
CA SER A 16 0.75 3.25 3.09
C SER A 16 -0.51 3.59 2.32
N VAL A 17 -1.35 2.61 2.07
CA VAL A 17 -2.59 2.78 1.34
C VAL A 17 -3.75 2.41 2.26
N SER A 18 -4.71 3.32 2.37
CA SER A 18 -5.91 3.12 3.18
C SER A 18 -7.13 3.15 2.27
N ILE A 19 -7.94 2.09 2.32
CA ILE A 19 -9.11 1.91 1.47
C ILE A 19 -10.35 1.89 2.35
N PRO A 20 -11.34 2.76 2.10
CA PRO A 20 -12.56 2.75 2.90
C PRO A 20 -13.36 1.48 2.66
N VAL A 21 -14.01 0.99 3.70
CA VAL A 21 -14.90 -0.17 3.64
C VAL A 21 -16.26 0.21 4.23
N GLU A 22 -17.30 -0.58 3.93
CA GLU A 22 -18.66 -0.24 4.30
C GLU A 22 -18.91 -0.31 5.80
N ASP A 23 -18.35 -1.32 6.46
CA ASP A 23 -18.54 -1.57 7.89
C ASP A 23 -17.27 -1.23 8.68
N ALA A 24 -17.35 -1.33 9.99
CA ALA A 24 -16.22 -1.07 10.86
C ALA A 24 -15.02 -1.96 10.54
N MET A 25 -15.29 -3.18 10.06
CA MET A 25 -14.24 -4.13 9.64
C MET A 25 -14.49 -4.54 8.21
N PRO A 26 -13.43 -4.80 7.43
CA PRO A 26 -13.59 -5.25 6.06
C PRO A 26 -14.23 -6.63 6.01
N ASN A 27 -15.12 -6.82 5.02
CA ASN A 27 -15.76 -8.11 4.78
C ASN A 27 -14.84 -9.01 3.91
N ARG A 28 -15.30 -10.23 3.67
CA ARG A 28 -14.51 -11.22 2.91
C ARG A 28 -14.21 -10.75 1.49
N ASP A 29 -15.16 -10.16 0.81
CA ASP A 29 -14.96 -9.68 -0.57
C ASP A 29 -13.99 -8.52 -0.62
N GLU A 30 -14.07 -7.61 0.34
CA GLU A 30 -13.14 -6.49 0.45
C GLU A 30 -11.72 -6.97 0.71
N LEU A 31 -11.55 -7.93 1.62
CA LEU A 31 -10.25 -8.52 1.90
C LEU A 31 -9.69 -9.27 0.70
N ALA A 32 -10.54 -9.97 -0.06
CA ALA A 32 -10.11 -10.65 -1.27
C ALA A 32 -9.60 -9.67 -2.32
N LYS A 33 -10.25 -8.52 -2.47
CA LYS A 33 -9.79 -7.47 -3.38
C LYS A 33 -8.46 -6.87 -2.93
N ARG A 34 -8.30 -6.60 -1.64
CA ARG A 34 -7.03 -6.12 -1.10
C ARG A 34 -5.91 -7.12 -1.37
N ASN A 35 -6.17 -8.40 -1.14
CA ASN A 35 -5.18 -9.44 -1.38
C ASN A 35 -4.82 -9.57 -2.86
N ALA A 36 -5.80 -9.43 -3.75
CA ALA A 36 -5.55 -9.43 -5.19
C ALA A 36 -4.65 -8.24 -5.60
N ILE A 37 -4.87 -7.09 -4.99
CA ILE A 37 -4.05 -5.89 -5.22
C ILE A 37 -2.60 -6.16 -4.76
N THR A 38 -2.41 -6.63 -3.54
CA THR A 38 -1.07 -6.88 -3.02
C THR A 38 -0.37 -8.01 -3.78
N ASP A 39 -1.08 -9.04 -4.20
CA ASP A 39 -0.50 -10.11 -5.03
C ASP A 39 0.00 -9.56 -6.36
N GLU A 40 -0.76 -8.68 -7.00
CA GLU A 40 -0.35 -8.06 -8.26
C GLU A 40 0.85 -7.13 -8.06
N LEU A 41 0.85 -6.34 -7.00
CA LEU A 41 1.98 -5.47 -6.67
C LEU A 41 3.24 -6.28 -6.39
N ASP A 42 3.13 -7.37 -5.65
CA ASP A 42 4.25 -8.26 -5.38
C ASP A 42 4.81 -8.86 -6.67
N ALA A 43 3.93 -9.33 -7.55
CA ALA A 43 4.34 -9.91 -8.83
C ALA A 43 5.02 -8.89 -9.73
N ALA A 44 4.66 -7.62 -9.62
CA ALA A 44 5.24 -6.53 -10.41
C ALA A 44 6.54 -5.96 -9.80
N GLY A 45 6.96 -6.45 -8.64
CA GLY A 45 8.17 -5.94 -7.99
C GLY A 45 7.98 -4.55 -7.42
N PHE A 46 6.79 -4.23 -6.95
CA PHE A 46 6.43 -2.92 -6.44
C PHE A 46 7.34 -2.46 -5.29
N GLY A 47 7.68 -3.37 -4.40
CA GLY A 47 8.51 -3.08 -3.25
C GLY A 47 8.47 -4.23 -2.27
N LYS A 48 8.88 -3.95 -1.02
CA LYS A 48 8.87 -4.94 0.04
C LYS A 48 7.58 -4.79 0.85
N PHE A 49 6.74 -5.81 0.84
CA PHE A 49 5.52 -5.83 1.64
C PHE A 49 5.85 -5.78 3.11
N ILE A 50 5.27 -4.85 3.84
CA ILE A 50 5.50 -4.67 5.27
C ILE A 50 4.35 -5.25 6.08
N GLY A 51 3.13 -5.03 5.66
CA GLY A 51 1.97 -5.54 6.38
C GLY A 51 0.66 -5.04 5.83
N ALA A 52 -0.40 -5.59 6.35
CA ALA A 52 -1.76 -5.21 6.00
C ALA A 52 -2.63 -5.34 7.23
N GLY A 53 -3.70 -4.55 7.28
CA GLY A 53 -4.62 -4.57 8.40
C GLY A 53 -5.99 -4.08 8.01
N GLY A 54 -6.86 -3.94 9.00
CA GLY A 54 -8.20 -3.43 8.80
C GLY A 54 -8.83 -3.04 10.13
N GLY A 55 -9.83 -2.19 10.06
CA GLY A 55 -10.55 -1.68 11.21
C GLY A 55 -10.82 -0.19 11.04
N PHE A 56 -11.70 0.37 11.88
CA PHE A 56 -12.05 1.79 11.85
C PHE A 56 -12.55 2.23 10.47
N ASP A 57 -13.41 1.42 9.85
CA ASP A 57 -14.04 1.68 8.56
C ASP A 57 -13.07 1.66 7.37
N GLN A 58 -11.91 1.03 7.52
CA GLN A 58 -10.93 0.95 6.45
C GLN A 58 -10.14 -0.34 6.47
N MET A 59 -9.52 -0.66 5.34
CA MET A 59 -8.49 -1.68 5.24
C MET A 59 -7.24 -1.03 4.65
N ASP A 60 -6.07 -1.55 5.01
CA ASP A 60 -4.82 -0.92 4.60
C ASP A 60 -3.74 -1.92 4.25
N PHE A 61 -2.70 -1.42 3.60
CA PHE A 61 -1.47 -2.16 3.39
C PHE A 61 -0.31 -1.18 3.25
N GLN A 62 0.90 -1.69 3.46
CA GLN A 62 2.10 -0.88 3.47
C GLN A 62 3.25 -1.60 2.80
N TYR A 63 4.01 -0.85 2.02
CA TYR A 63 5.22 -1.33 1.35
C TYR A 63 6.38 -0.36 1.57
N ASP A 64 7.60 -0.89 1.65
CA ASP A 64 8.80 -0.09 1.45
C ASP A 64 9.07 -0.04 -0.06
N VAL A 65 9.29 1.14 -0.59
CA VAL A 65 9.48 1.34 -2.03
C VAL A 65 10.73 2.19 -2.28
N ALA A 66 11.44 1.90 -3.36
CA ALA A 66 12.66 2.64 -3.70
C ALA A 66 12.36 4.02 -4.27
N ASP A 67 11.30 4.14 -5.07
CA ASP A 67 10.92 5.38 -5.75
C ASP A 67 9.42 5.63 -5.53
N PRO A 68 9.06 6.49 -4.56
CA PRO A 68 7.65 6.76 -4.26
C PRO A 68 6.85 7.31 -5.43
N ASP A 69 7.45 8.11 -6.29
CA ASP A 69 6.72 8.68 -7.43
C ASP A 69 6.35 7.60 -8.45
N ALA A 70 7.30 6.73 -8.79
CA ALA A 70 7.04 5.60 -9.68
C ALA A 70 6.06 4.62 -9.04
N ALA A 71 6.19 4.38 -7.74
CA ALA A 71 5.31 3.50 -7.00
C ALA A 71 3.86 4.01 -7.02
N GLN A 72 3.65 5.31 -6.84
CA GLN A 72 2.30 5.87 -6.89
C GLN A 72 1.64 5.69 -8.25
N LYS A 73 2.40 5.84 -9.34
CA LYS A 73 1.87 5.63 -10.68
C LYS A 73 1.46 4.18 -10.92
N GLN A 74 2.29 3.26 -10.47
CA GLN A 74 1.99 1.83 -10.57
C GLN A 74 0.79 1.46 -9.71
N LEU A 75 0.74 1.97 -8.49
CA LEU A 75 -0.37 1.77 -7.57
C LEU A 75 -1.69 2.24 -8.19
N ALA A 76 -1.69 3.43 -8.80
CA ALA A 76 -2.89 3.97 -9.41
C ALA A 76 -3.45 3.05 -10.50
N LYS A 77 -2.59 2.43 -11.30
CA LYS A 77 -3.02 1.48 -12.33
C LYS A 77 -3.66 0.23 -11.72
N VAL A 78 -3.04 -0.32 -10.68
CA VAL A 78 -3.54 -1.52 -10.01
C VAL A 78 -4.86 -1.22 -9.30
N MET A 79 -4.94 -0.09 -8.61
CA MET A 79 -6.17 0.32 -7.93
C MET A 79 -7.32 0.55 -8.90
N ALA A 80 -7.05 1.17 -10.04
CA ALA A 80 -8.08 1.39 -11.07
C ALA A 80 -8.60 0.08 -11.65
N LYS A 81 -7.76 -0.94 -11.70
CA LYS A 81 -8.13 -2.28 -12.20
C LYS A 81 -9.03 -3.01 -11.21
N HIS A 82 -8.66 -3.00 -9.93
CA HIS A 82 -9.34 -3.80 -8.91
C HIS A 82 -10.48 -3.07 -8.21
N LEU A 83 -10.35 -1.77 -8.03
CA LEU A 83 -11.31 -0.94 -7.30
C LEU A 83 -11.61 0.35 -8.08
N PRO A 84 -12.16 0.25 -9.30
CA PRO A 84 -12.43 1.44 -10.10
C PRO A 84 -13.41 2.37 -9.40
N GLY A 85 -13.12 3.66 -9.41
CA GLY A 85 -13.98 4.67 -8.81
C GLY A 85 -13.90 4.76 -7.29
N THR A 86 -13.11 3.92 -6.64
CA THR A 86 -12.95 3.96 -5.19
C THR A 86 -11.93 5.01 -4.79
N GLU A 87 -12.30 5.88 -3.86
CA GLU A 87 -11.34 6.81 -3.27
C GLU A 87 -10.50 6.06 -2.23
N TYR A 88 -9.21 6.29 -2.27
CA TYR A 88 -8.30 5.72 -1.29
C TYR A 88 -7.27 6.77 -0.92
N LYS A 89 -6.64 6.60 0.24
CA LYS A 89 -5.65 7.54 0.73
C LYS A 89 -4.27 6.92 0.66
N VAL A 90 -3.29 7.72 0.28
CA VAL A 90 -1.89 7.31 0.19
C VAL A 90 -1.09 8.22 1.10
N SER A 91 -0.28 7.62 1.96
CA SER A 91 0.69 8.33 2.80
C SER A 91 2.08 7.83 2.48
N ILE A 92 3.03 8.77 2.38
CA ILE A 92 4.43 8.44 2.13
C ILE A 92 5.25 8.93 3.32
N GLU A 93 6.09 8.07 3.84
CA GLU A 93 6.95 8.41 4.97
C GLU A 93 8.42 8.24 4.66
#